data_5b274ab983f4574f6b3f968a85d1930f
#
_entry.id   5b274ab983f4574f6b3f968a85d1930f
#
_cell.length_a   1.000
_cell.length_b   1.000
_cell.length_c   1.000
_cell.angle_alpha   90.00
_cell.angle_beta   90.00
_cell.angle_gamma   90.00
#
_symmetry.space_group_name_H-M   'P 1'
#
loop_
_entity.id
_entity.type
_entity.pdbx_description
1 polymer ?
#
loop_
_entity_poly.entity_id
_entity_poly.type
_entity_poly.pdbx_seq_one_letter_code
_entity_poly.pdbx_strand_id
1 'polypeptide(L)'
;MSDDGWLQSIQSVHVLGAGLREDRPAHQAFHDAGHLGYRMVPVHPKDAGNTLLGRPIRSQPWQSSEPELFVLFLSADRVMAALRQWLLEGRNIPFIWLQPGAERDDVLEFLQDANIAHSHGRCWVVTVTENDFPCTNRLDEVPWFLQTMAQDGSECSL
;
A
#
# COMPACT_ATOMS: atom_id res chain seq x y z
N MET A 1 -20.65 -11.22 5.88
CA MET A 1 -19.85 -11.48 4.68
C MET A 1 -18.86 -10.36 4.43
N SER A 2 -17.67 -10.71 4.15
CA SER A 2 -16.63 -9.71 3.92
C SER A 2 -16.66 -9.21 2.49
N ASP A 3 -16.52 -7.89 2.33
CA ASP A 3 -16.39 -7.29 1.01
C ASP A 3 -14.94 -7.16 0.57
N ASP A 4 -14.06 -7.93 1.21
CA ASP A 4 -12.62 -7.81 0.98
C ASP A 4 -12.10 -8.70 -0.14
N GLY A 5 -12.99 -9.45 -0.81
CA GLY A 5 -12.58 -10.35 -1.88
C GLY A 5 -11.79 -9.67 -2.99
N TRP A 6 -12.04 -8.40 -3.23
CA TRP A 6 -11.31 -7.64 -4.25
C TRP A 6 -9.81 -7.57 -3.97
N LEU A 7 -9.43 -7.71 -2.69
CA LEU A 7 -8.01 -7.70 -2.31
C LEU A 7 -7.25 -8.89 -2.91
N GLN A 8 -7.94 -9.94 -3.32
CA GLN A 8 -7.30 -11.08 -3.96
C GLN A 8 -6.99 -10.82 -5.43
N SER A 9 -7.64 -9.84 -6.03
CA SER A 9 -7.52 -9.60 -7.46
C SER A 9 -6.63 -8.42 -7.81
N ILE A 10 -6.19 -7.64 -6.82
CA ILE A 10 -5.27 -6.54 -7.07
C ILE A 10 -3.83 -7.04 -6.98
N GLN A 11 -2.92 -6.27 -7.53
CA GLN A 11 -1.50 -6.61 -7.55
C GLN A 11 -0.65 -5.54 -6.89
N SER A 12 -0.86 -4.28 -7.22
CA SER A 12 0.00 -3.19 -6.75
C SER A 12 -0.56 -2.54 -5.49
N VAL A 13 0.22 -2.59 -4.43
CA VAL A 13 -0.13 -1.98 -3.15
C VAL A 13 0.98 -1.00 -2.78
N HIS A 14 0.64 0.27 -2.70
CA HIS A 14 1.60 1.30 -2.32
C HIS A 14 1.41 1.61 -0.84
N VAL A 15 2.48 1.45 -0.09
CA VAL A 15 2.45 1.64 1.37
C VAL A 15 3.13 2.97 1.68
N LEU A 16 2.34 3.95 2.03
CA LEU A 16 2.86 5.29 2.30
C LEU A 16 3.25 5.44 3.76
N GLY A 17 4.43 5.98 3.97
CA GLY A 17 5.03 6.07 5.30
C GLY A 17 6.07 5.00 5.56
N ALA A 18 6.32 4.13 4.59
CA ALA A 18 7.24 3.01 4.74
C ALA A 18 8.66 3.43 4.37
N GLY A 19 9.48 3.61 5.39
CA GLY A 19 10.88 3.98 5.24
C GLY A 19 11.80 2.99 5.93
N LEU A 20 12.98 3.47 6.29
CA LEU A 20 14.05 2.63 6.83
C LEU A 20 13.90 2.30 8.32
N ARG A 21 13.04 2.99 9.03
CA ARG A 21 12.88 2.77 10.46
C ARG A 21 12.11 1.48 10.73
N GLU A 22 12.82 0.49 11.26
CA GLU A 22 12.24 -0.83 11.49
C GLU A 22 11.20 -0.85 12.62
N ASP A 23 11.22 0.15 13.47
CA ASP A 23 10.26 0.27 14.58
C ASP A 23 8.91 0.80 14.12
N ARG A 24 8.78 1.19 12.86
CA ARG A 24 7.53 1.74 12.35
C ARG A 24 6.63 0.64 11.79
N PRO A 25 5.32 0.73 12.05
CA PRO A 25 4.38 -0.26 11.52
C PRO A 25 4.42 -0.40 10.00
N ALA A 26 4.65 0.71 9.28
CA ALA A 26 4.71 0.66 7.84
C ALA A 26 5.87 -0.21 7.35
N HIS A 27 7.02 -0.12 8.03
CA HIS A 27 8.17 -0.96 7.70
C HIS A 27 7.85 -2.42 7.98
N GLN A 28 7.24 -2.69 9.14
CA GLN A 28 6.89 -4.05 9.54
C GLN A 28 5.87 -4.69 8.62
N ALA A 29 5.03 -3.89 7.97
CA ALA A 29 4.05 -4.41 7.02
C ALA A 29 4.72 -5.23 5.92
N PHE A 30 5.93 -4.86 5.51
CA PHE A 30 6.67 -5.57 4.48
C PHE A 30 7.19 -6.91 4.97
N HIS A 31 7.52 -7.00 6.25
CA HIS A 31 7.93 -8.27 6.85
C HIS A 31 6.72 -9.20 7.00
N ASP A 32 5.58 -8.63 7.39
CA ASP A 32 4.41 -9.44 7.72
C ASP A 32 3.59 -9.85 6.51
N ALA A 33 3.53 -9.02 5.48
CA ALA A 33 2.66 -9.28 4.33
C ALA A 33 3.43 -9.44 3.01
N GLY A 34 4.74 -9.24 3.01
CA GLY A 34 5.52 -9.29 1.79
C GLY A 34 5.50 -10.63 1.08
N HIS A 35 5.28 -11.71 1.84
CA HIS A 35 5.24 -13.05 1.27
C HIS A 35 3.93 -13.39 0.57
N LEU A 36 2.93 -12.52 0.68
CA LEU A 36 1.61 -12.83 0.12
C LEU A 36 1.53 -12.64 -1.40
N GLY A 37 2.53 -12.00 -2.01
CA GLY A 37 2.59 -11.87 -3.46
C GLY A 37 2.16 -10.53 -4.02
N TYR A 38 1.69 -9.64 -3.18
CA TYR A 38 1.41 -8.29 -3.64
C TYR A 38 2.70 -7.58 -4.03
N ARG A 39 2.62 -6.78 -5.09
CA ARG A 39 3.71 -5.87 -5.42
C ARG A 39 3.60 -4.68 -4.48
N MET A 40 4.27 -4.78 -3.35
CA MET A 40 4.25 -3.74 -2.34
C MET A 40 5.34 -2.72 -2.63
N VAL A 41 4.96 -1.47 -2.74
CA VAL A 41 5.88 -0.38 -3.07
C VAL A 41 5.98 0.54 -1.85
N PRO A 42 7.17 0.65 -1.24
CA PRO A 42 7.35 1.57 -0.12
C PRO A 42 7.46 3.00 -0.62
N VAL A 43 6.75 3.91 0.03
CA VAL A 43 6.76 5.33 -0.33
C VAL A 43 7.13 6.13 0.90
N HIS A 44 8.24 6.87 0.81
CA HIS A 44 8.71 7.68 1.93
C HIS A 44 9.63 8.77 1.37
N PRO A 45 9.19 10.03 1.37
CA PRO A 45 9.99 11.10 0.73
C PRO A 45 11.40 11.25 1.29
N LYS A 46 11.58 11.06 2.59
CA LYS A 46 12.89 11.21 3.22
C LYS A 46 13.85 10.07 2.87
N ASP A 47 13.33 8.86 2.80
CA ASP A 47 14.16 7.67 2.64
C ASP A 47 14.23 7.20 1.18
N ALA A 48 13.62 7.93 0.28
CA ALA A 48 13.65 7.60 -1.14
C ALA A 48 15.08 7.51 -1.65
N GLY A 49 15.31 6.54 -2.52
CA GLY A 49 16.66 6.25 -3.01
C GLY A 49 17.32 5.09 -2.30
N ASN A 50 16.76 4.68 -1.15
CA ASN A 50 17.20 3.48 -0.44
C ASN A 50 16.27 2.32 -0.78
N THR A 51 16.50 1.18 -0.16
CA THR A 51 15.65 0.01 -0.37
C THR A 51 15.11 -0.51 0.96
N LEU A 52 13.93 -1.10 0.89
CA LEU A 52 13.29 -1.79 2.01
C LEU A 52 13.04 -3.23 1.57
N LEU A 53 13.78 -4.16 2.14
CA LEU A 53 13.73 -5.58 1.74
C LEU A 53 13.87 -5.74 0.22
N GLY A 54 14.82 -5.00 -0.36
CA GLY A 54 15.10 -5.06 -1.78
C GLY A 54 14.20 -4.21 -2.66
N ARG A 55 13.13 -3.66 -2.11
CA ARG A 55 12.20 -2.83 -2.87
C ARG A 55 12.65 -1.38 -2.83
N PRO A 56 12.77 -0.72 -3.98
CA PRO A 56 13.17 0.70 -3.99
C PRO A 56 12.11 1.56 -3.28
N ILE A 57 12.57 2.39 -2.36
CA ILE A 57 11.68 3.33 -1.68
C ILE A 57 11.48 4.52 -2.60
N ARG A 58 10.23 4.82 -2.91
CA ARG A 58 9.88 5.92 -3.81
C ARG A 58 9.54 7.17 -3.02
N SER A 59 9.81 8.33 -3.61
CA SER A 59 9.45 9.60 -2.97
C SER A 59 7.97 9.93 -3.16
N GLN A 60 7.37 9.42 -4.22
CA GLN A 60 5.97 9.65 -4.54
C GLN A 60 5.33 8.33 -5.00
N PRO A 61 4.04 8.14 -4.71
CA PRO A 61 3.38 6.90 -5.11
C PRO A 61 3.19 6.76 -6.62
N TRP A 62 3.38 7.84 -7.37
CA TRP A 62 3.15 7.86 -8.81
C TRP A 62 4.37 7.48 -9.64
N GLN A 63 5.50 7.18 -9.00
CA GLN A 63 6.76 6.94 -9.68
C GLN A 63 6.99 5.52 -10.15
N SER A 64 6.12 4.61 -9.76
CA SER A 64 6.26 3.21 -10.12
C SER A 64 5.02 2.72 -10.84
N SER A 65 4.74 1.42 -10.74
CA SER A 65 3.58 0.83 -11.41
C SER A 65 2.28 1.53 -11.02
N GLU A 66 1.27 1.38 -11.86
CA GLU A 66 -0.05 1.95 -11.62
C GLU A 66 -0.58 1.48 -10.28
N PRO A 67 -0.91 2.40 -9.38
CA PRO A 67 -1.36 2.01 -8.04
C PRO A 67 -2.82 1.53 -8.07
N GLU A 68 -3.06 0.45 -7.35
CA GLU A 68 -4.41 -0.08 -7.20
C GLU A 68 -4.93 0.12 -5.79
N LEU A 69 -4.03 0.26 -4.83
CA LEU A 69 -4.37 0.45 -3.43
C LEU A 69 -3.29 1.28 -2.75
N PHE A 70 -3.70 2.29 -2.00
CA PHE A 70 -2.80 3.02 -1.12
C PHE A 70 -3.12 2.63 0.32
N VAL A 71 -2.13 2.11 1.04
CA VAL A 71 -2.24 1.86 2.47
C VAL A 71 -1.50 2.99 3.17
N LEU A 72 -2.23 3.79 3.93
CA LEU A 72 -1.69 5.03 4.49
C LEU A 72 -1.32 4.87 5.95
N PHE A 73 -0.02 4.77 6.21
CA PHE A 73 0.55 4.81 7.56
C PHE A 73 1.00 6.25 7.85
N LEU A 74 0.06 7.17 7.79
CA LEU A 74 0.33 8.59 7.93
C LEU A 74 -0.60 9.18 8.99
N SER A 75 -0.18 10.29 9.60
CA SER A 75 -1.07 11.03 10.47
C SER A 75 -2.22 11.62 9.64
N ALA A 76 -3.33 11.92 10.30
CA ALA A 76 -4.48 12.51 9.62
C ALA A 76 -4.12 13.79 8.89
N ASP A 77 -3.26 14.62 9.48
CA ASP A 77 -2.83 15.86 8.83
C ASP A 77 -2.07 15.59 7.53
N ARG A 78 -1.21 14.58 7.55
CA ARG A 78 -0.45 14.22 6.35
C ARG A 78 -1.35 13.61 5.30
N VAL A 79 -2.34 12.82 5.71
CA VAL A 79 -3.32 12.26 4.78
C VAL A 79 -4.06 13.39 4.07
N MET A 80 -4.54 14.38 4.83
CA MET A 80 -5.25 15.52 4.25
C MET A 80 -4.37 16.29 3.27
N ALA A 81 -3.12 16.54 3.65
CA ALA A 81 -2.19 17.26 2.79
C ALA A 81 -1.95 16.49 1.49
N ALA A 82 -1.77 15.18 1.59
CA ALA A 82 -1.53 14.34 0.42
C ALA A 82 -2.75 14.31 -0.51
N LEU A 83 -3.94 14.11 0.06
CA LEU A 83 -5.17 14.05 -0.75
C LEU A 83 -5.41 15.34 -1.49
N ARG A 84 -5.23 16.48 -0.83
CA ARG A 84 -5.40 17.78 -1.47
C ARG A 84 -4.41 17.98 -2.60
N GLN A 85 -3.16 17.60 -2.35
CA GLN A 85 -2.11 17.74 -3.36
C GLN A 85 -2.43 16.89 -4.59
N TRP A 86 -2.81 15.64 -4.38
CA TRP A 86 -3.10 14.74 -5.49
C TRP A 86 -4.29 15.22 -6.32
N LEU A 87 -5.33 15.74 -5.66
CA LEU A 87 -6.48 16.29 -6.38
C LEU A 87 -6.09 17.51 -7.18
N LEU A 88 -5.24 18.39 -6.62
CA LEU A 88 -4.75 19.54 -7.35
C LEU A 88 -3.91 19.14 -8.56
N GLU A 89 -3.21 18.04 -8.47
CA GLU A 89 -2.41 17.51 -9.57
C GLU A 89 -3.24 16.75 -10.61
N GLY A 90 -4.51 16.54 -10.34
CA GLY A 90 -5.37 15.79 -11.24
C GLY A 90 -5.10 14.30 -11.26
N ARG A 91 -4.55 13.77 -10.17
CA ARG A 91 -4.25 12.33 -10.09
C ARG A 91 -5.50 11.50 -9.94
N ASN A 92 -5.49 10.31 -10.54
CA ASN A 92 -6.53 9.31 -10.33
C ASN A 92 -6.19 8.56 -9.05
N ILE A 93 -6.87 8.91 -7.97
CA ILE A 93 -6.58 8.34 -6.66
C ILE A 93 -7.20 6.95 -6.59
N PRO A 94 -6.40 5.91 -6.28
CA PRO A 94 -6.93 4.54 -6.16
C PRO A 94 -7.68 4.39 -4.85
N PHE A 95 -8.07 3.16 -4.53
CA PHE A 95 -8.70 2.85 -3.26
C PHE A 95 -7.75 3.25 -2.11
N ILE A 96 -8.30 3.93 -1.12
CA ILE A 96 -7.53 4.41 0.04
C ILE A 96 -7.84 3.54 1.24
N TRP A 97 -6.81 2.95 1.83
CA TRP A 97 -6.95 2.20 3.07
C TRP A 97 -6.30 3.00 4.19
N LEU A 98 -7.14 3.55 5.07
CA LEU A 98 -6.66 4.31 6.22
C LEU A 98 -6.31 3.34 7.33
N GLN A 99 -5.04 3.29 7.69
CA GLN A 99 -4.59 2.49 8.82
C GLN A 99 -5.08 3.11 10.12
N PRO A 100 -5.28 2.31 11.18
CA PRO A 100 -5.70 2.87 12.47
C PRO A 100 -4.77 4.00 12.90
N GLY A 101 -5.37 5.14 13.26
CA GLY A 101 -4.63 6.34 13.59
C GLY A 101 -4.58 7.37 12.48
N ALA A 102 -4.86 6.98 11.25
CA ALA A 102 -4.92 7.91 10.13
C ALA A 102 -6.32 8.48 9.93
N GLU A 103 -7.32 7.81 10.47
CA GLU A 103 -8.70 8.23 10.32
C GLU A 103 -9.04 9.37 11.30
N ARG A 104 -9.77 10.32 10.79
CA ARG A 104 -10.29 11.45 11.54
C ARG A 104 -11.53 11.93 10.79
N ASP A 105 -12.47 12.54 11.49
CA ASP A 105 -13.74 12.89 10.86
C ASP A 105 -13.58 13.73 9.60
N ASP A 106 -12.66 14.71 9.63
CA ASP A 106 -12.45 15.56 8.46
C ASP A 106 -11.86 14.79 7.28
N VAL A 107 -11.02 13.80 7.56
CA VAL A 107 -10.45 12.94 6.51
C VAL A 107 -11.56 12.11 5.87
N LEU A 108 -12.42 11.52 6.69
CA LEU A 108 -13.52 10.70 6.18
C LEU A 108 -14.51 11.52 5.37
N GLU A 109 -14.82 12.73 5.83
CA GLU A 109 -15.68 13.65 5.09
C GLU A 109 -15.07 14.01 3.75
N PHE A 110 -13.76 14.30 3.74
CA PHE A 110 -13.05 14.66 2.53
C PHE A 110 -13.15 13.53 1.50
N LEU A 111 -12.91 12.31 1.94
CA LEU A 111 -12.96 11.15 1.04
C LEU A 111 -14.37 10.93 0.50
N GLN A 112 -15.38 11.11 1.33
CA GLN A 112 -16.75 10.98 0.89
C GLN A 112 -17.14 12.08 -0.10
N ASP A 113 -16.78 13.31 0.21
CA ASP A 113 -17.12 14.46 -0.64
C ASP A 113 -16.43 14.38 -1.99
N ALA A 114 -15.21 13.87 -2.00
CA ALA A 114 -14.45 13.69 -3.24
C ALA A 114 -14.79 12.40 -3.96
N ASN A 115 -15.70 11.60 -3.39
CA ASN A 115 -16.14 10.33 -3.96
C ASN A 115 -14.97 9.36 -4.18
N ILE A 116 -14.09 9.29 -3.19
CA ILE A 116 -12.93 8.40 -3.22
C ILE A 116 -13.27 7.14 -2.41
N ALA A 117 -13.15 5.98 -3.05
CA ALA A 117 -13.40 4.71 -2.37
C ALA A 117 -12.34 4.50 -1.27
N HIS A 118 -12.79 4.10 -0.10
CA HIS A 118 -11.89 3.98 1.04
C HIS A 118 -12.39 2.98 2.07
N SER A 119 -11.48 2.58 2.95
CA SER A 119 -11.76 1.75 4.12
C SER A 119 -11.04 2.34 5.32
N HIS A 120 -11.61 2.17 6.50
CA HIS A 120 -11.00 2.62 7.75
C HIS A 120 -11.42 1.72 8.89
N GLY A 121 -10.81 1.92 10.06
CA GLY A 121 -11.14 1.15 11.25
C GLY A 121 -10.52 -0.23 11.30
N ARG A 122 -9.69 -0.59 10.32
CA ARG A 122 -9.06 -1.90 10.25
C ARG A 122 -7.62 -1.76 9.78
N CYS A 123 -6.77 -2.68 10.22
CA CYS A 123 -5.39 -2.76 9.76
C CYS A 123 -5.35 -3.62 8.49
N TRP A 124 -4.76 -3.09 7.42
CA TRP A 124 -4.65 -3.82 6.16
C TRP A 124 -3.83 -5.10 6.33
N VAL A 125 -2.71 -5.00 7.07
CA VAL A 125 -1.83 -6.15 7.26
C VAL A 125 -2.58 -7.29 7.95
N VAL A 126 -3.32 -6.97 9.01
CA VAL A 126 -4.12 -7.96 9.73
C VAL A 126 -5.17 -8.58 8.81
N THR A 127 -5.84 -7.73 8.04
CA THR A 127 -6.89 -8.18 7.14
C THR A 127 -6.37 -9.20 6.12
N VAL A 128 -5.25 -8.89 5.47
CA VAL A 128 -4.74 -9.78 4.42
C VAL A 128 -4.07 -11.02 5.00
N THR A 129 -3.43 -10.90 6.16
CA THR A 129 -2.76 -12.06 6.76
C THR A 129 -3.76 -13.02 7.41
N GLU A 130 -4.77 -12.50 8.09
CA GLU A 130 -5.78 -13.35 8.73
C GLU A 130 -6.66 -14.07 7.74
N ASN A 131 -6.93 -13.44 6.62
CA ASN A 131 -7.72 -14.08 5.57
C ASN A 131 -6.87 -14.93 4.64
N ASP A 132 -5.57 -14.95 4.88
CA ASP A 132 -4.63 -15.68 4.04
C ASP A 132 -4.93 -15.38 2.57
N PHE A 133 -5.07 -14.10 2.27
CA PHE A 133 -5.34 -13.69 0.91
C PHE A 133 -4.18 -14.11 0.04
N PRO A 134 -4.41 -15.02 -0.86
CA PRO A 134 -3.35 -15.62 -1.62
C PRO A 134 -2.92 -14.72 -2.73
N CYS A 135 -1.82 -15.08 -3.29
CA CYS A 135 -1.33 -14.48 -4.49
C CYS A 135 -2.18 -14.95 -5.63
N THR A 136 -3.34 -14.32 -5.80
CA THR A 136 -4.18 -14.61 -6.94
C THR A 136 -3.62 -14.00 -8.20
N ASN A 137 -2.74 -13.03 -8.04
CA ASN A 137 -2.00 -12.51 -9.16
C ASN A 137 -0.95 -13.52 -9.57
N ARG A 138 -0.74 -13.64 -10.82
CA ARG A 138 0.04 -14.75 -11.35
C ARG A 138 1.52 -14.40 -11.42
N LEU A 139 2.13 -14.17 -10.26
CA LEU A 139 3.57 -13.98 -10.21
C LEU A 139 4.31 -15.23 -10.63
N ASP A 140 3.71 -16.38 -10.40
CA ASP A 140 4.27 -17.65 -10.84
C ASP A 140 4.34 -17.74 -12.37
N GLU A 141 3.62 -16.88 -13.06
CA GLU A 141 3.68 -16.80 -14.52
C GLU A 141 4.82 -15.90 -15.00
N VAL A 142 5.50 -15.25 -14.07
CA VAL A 142 6.59 -14.32 -14.37
C VAL A 142 7.91 -14.99 -13.99
N PRO A 143 8.96 -14.91 -14.84
CA PRO A 143 10.25 -15.46 -14.47
C PRO A 143 10.69 -14.98 -13.09
N TRP A 144 11.30 -15.89 -12.34
CA TRP A 144 11.63 -15.61 -10.94
C TRP A 144 12.47 -14.34 -10.76
N PHE A 145 13.37 -14.06 -11.69
CA PHE A 145 14.23 -12.88 -11.57
C PHE A 145 13.43 -11.59 -11.74
N LEU A 146 12.36 -11.62 -12.52
CA LEU A 146 11.48 -10.46 -12.63
C LEU A 146 10.62 -10.31 -11.39
N GLN A 147 10.22 -11.41 -10.77
CA GLN A 147 9.50 -11.36 -9.51
C GLN A 147 10.37 -10.71 -8.44
N THR A 148 11.63 -11.09 -8.38
CA THR A 148 12.57 -10.53 -7.42
C THR A 148 12.72 -9.02 -7.62
N MET A 149 12.81 -8.58 -8.87
CA MET A 149 12.92 -7.17 -9.18
C MET A 149 11.63 -6.41 -8.84
N ALA A 150 10.50 -7.06 -8.99
CA ALA A 150 9.21 -6.43 -8.77
C ALA A 150 8.82 -6.41 -7.31
N GLN A 151 9.08 -7.49 -6.59
CA GLN A 151 8.52 -7.70 -5.28
C GLN A 151 9.44 -8.33 -4.27
N ASP A 152 10.67 -8.41 -4.54
CA ASP A 152 11.63 -8.93 -3.57
C ASP A 152 11.04 -9.97 -2.60
N GLY A 153 11.40 -11.20 -2.80
CA GLY A 153 11.09 -12.22 -1.83
C GLY A 153 9.65 -12.59 -1.66
N SER A 154 8.80 -12.22 -2.58
CA SER A 154 7.42 -12.67 -2.50
C SER A 154 7.38 -14.18 -2.64
N GLU A 155 6.71 -14.83 -1.68
CA GLU A 155 6.70 -16.27 -1.60
C GLU A 155 5.43 -16.90 -2.12
N CYS A 156 4.40 -16.15 -2.34
CA CYS A 156 3.13 -16.76 -2.64
C CYS A 156 3.06 -17.37 -4.04
N SER A 157 3.99 -17.02 -4.90
CA SER A 157 4.05 -17.64 -6.22
C SER A 157 4.78 -18.98 -6.18
N LEU A 158 5.31 -19.32 -5.07
CA LEU A 158 6.02 -20.57 -4.89
C LEU A 158 5.11 -21.63 -4.29
#